data_26bac51914d7ccd16afbbb3129a1c6e6
#
_entry.id   26bac51914d7ccd16afbbb3129a1c6e6
#
_cell.length_a   1.000
_cell.length_b   1.000
_cell.length_c   1.000
_cell.angle_alpha   90.00
_cell.angle_beta   90.00
_cell.angle_gamma   90.00
#
_symmetry.space_group_name_H-M   'P 1'
#
loop_
_entity.id
_entity.type
_entity.pdbx_description
1 polymer ?
#
loop_
_entity_poly.entity_id
_entity_poly.type
_entity_poly.pdbx_seq_one_letter_code
_entity_poly.pdbx_strand_id
1 'polypeptide(L)'
;MKRREFLKKGALAAAGAGLIGSAPTLAKGLELTEDNKSVNFNVNGRARMKLSFEPYELKLKHVFTVSSFSRSTTPDVQVRIDYDGYSGYGEASMPPYLGQSVESVCTFLKKVNLEQFPDPFCLDDILTYIDSLSPGDSAAKAAVDIALHDLVGKIIGAPWHRMLGLNPLKTPNTTYTIGIDTDEMVKLKTREVAGQFKILKVKLGTPRDREMIRAIREVSDLPIAVDVNQGWKNKKKALDEFFWLKEQGIVMVEQPMPKEMLDANAWLTEKSPLPTFADEAIQRLKDIPAIKGAYTGINVKLMKCTGMREAWKMMNYARAEGMKVMIGCMTETSCAIAAAAQLSPAVDFADLDGNLLIANDIFRGTTVVDGKITLNQLPGIGIEKI
;
A
#
# COMPACT_ATOMS: atom_id res chain seq x y z
N MET A 1 6.94 35.34 -33.40
CA MET A 1 8.28 35.67 -32.88
C MET A 1 9.05 34.39 -32.61
N LYS A 2 10.16 34.20 -33.30
CA LYS A 2 10.87 32.89 -33.36
C LYS A 2 11.75 32.70 -32.11
N ARG A 3 11.71 31.51 -31.57
CA ARG A 3 12.39 31.01 -30.33
C ARG A 3 13.93 31.23 -30.27
N ARG A 4 14.54 31.84 -31.28
CA ARG A 4 15.99 32.06 -31.40
C ARG A 4 16.50 33.42 -30.91
N GLU A 5 15.64 34.36 -30.54
CA GLU A 5 16.07 35.70 -30.07
C GLU A 5 16.17 35.83 -28.56
N PHE A 6 15.61 34.90 -27.81
CA PHE A 6 15.63 34.92 -26.35
C PHE A 6 16.99 34.49 -25.71
N LEU A 7 17.82 33.76 -26.47
CA LEU A 7 19.10 33.23 -25.96
C LEU A 7 20.33 34.15 -26.24
N LYS A 8 20.15 35.33 -26.85
CA LYS A 8 21.25 36.26 -27.13
C LYS A 8 21.36 37.48 -26.23
N LYS A 9 20.48 37.63 -25.23
CA LYS A 9 20.52 38.79 -24.31
C LYS A 9 20.92 38.48 -22.86
N GLY A 10 21.41 37.26 -22.57
CA GLY A 10 21.81 36.82 -21.25
C GLY A 10 23.32 36.76 -20.97
N ALA A 11 24.15 37.25 -21.86
CA ALA A 11 25.61 37.13 -21.70
C ALA A 11 26.31 38.45 -21.95
N LEU A 12 26.07 39.46 -21.08
CA LEU A 12 26.96 40.64 -20.93
C LEU A 12 26.48 41.46 -19.74
N ALA A 13 26.93 41.17 -18.53
CA ALA A 13 27.05 42.10 -17.41
C ALA A 13 27.68 41.39 -16.20
N ALA A 14 28.97 41.18 -16.23
CA ALA A 14 29.76 40.96 -15.00
C ALA A 14 31.21 41.36 -15.26
N ALA A 15 31.49 42.65 -15.30
CA ALA A 15 32.82 43.18 -15.07
C ALA A 15 32.65 44.62 -14.53
N GLY A 16 33.10 44.89 -13.32
CA GLY A 16 33.31 46.25 -12.88
C GLY A 16 33.09 46.51 -11.37
N ALA A 17 34.23 46.66 -10.70
CA ALA A 17 34.47 47.54 -9.54
C ALA A 17 34.12 47.03 -8.14
N GLY A 18 35.18 46.80 -7.39
CA GLY A 18 35.18 46.59 -5.94
C GLY A 18 34.89 47.88 -5.16
N LEU A 19 34.41 47.63 -3.97
CA LEU A 19 34.60 48.52 -2.82
C LEU A 19 34.61 47.66 -1.53
N ILE A 20 35.67 47.90 -0.78
CA ILE A 20 36.02 47.31 0.50
C ILE A 20 35.04 47.85 1.55
N GLY A 21 34.36 46.95 2.26
CA GLY A 21 33.56 47.27 3.44
C GLY A 21 33.58 46.05 4.39
N SER A 22 34.39 46.17 5.44
CA SER A 22 34.54 45.17 6.50
C SER A 22 33.23 44.96 7.27
N ALA A 23 32.68 43.79 7.26
CA ALA A 23 31.67 43.30 8.18
C ALA A 23 32.21 42.12 8.98
N PRO A 24 31.87 41.99 10.27
CA PRO A 24 32.61 41.09 11.17
C PRO A 24 32.28 39.65 10.97
N THR A 25 33.33 38.87 10.95
CA THR A 25 33.42 37.41 10.96
C THR A 25 32.65 36.82 12.14
N LEU A 26 31.56 36.19 11.87
CA LEU A 26 30.93 35.17 12.73
C LEU A 26 31.10 33.80 12.10
N ALA A 27 32.32 33.42 11.91
CA ALA A 27 32.71 32.05 11.70
C ALA A 27 32.93 31.39 13.07
N LYS A 28 31.84 30.96 13.75
CA LYS A 28 31.98 29.92 14.77
C LYS A 28 31.95 28.59 14.06
N GLY A 29 33.08 27.89 14.18
CA GLY A 29 33.38 26.65 13.57
C GLY A 29 32.30 25.58 13.80
N LEU A 30 31.79 25.08 12.70
CA LEU A 30 31.47 23.67 12.62
C LEU A 30 32.83 22.96 12.48
N GLU A 31 33.34 22.43 13.58
CA GLU A 31 34.26 21.34 13.51
C GLU A 31 33.54 20.18 12.83
N LEU A 32 33.77 20.01 11.53
CA LEU A 32 33.48 18.79 10.82
C LEU A 32 34.41 17.75 11.42
N THR A 33 33.92 16.96 12.40
CA THR A 33 34.58 15.73 12.80
C THR A 33 34.77 14.90 11.53
N GLU A 34 35.99 14.51 11.27
CA GLU A 34 36.43 13.60 10.20
C GLU A 34 35.88 12.18 10.44
N ASP A 35 34.58 12.01 10.48
CA ASP A 35 33.91 10.76 10.24
C ASP A 35 33.14 10.87 8.91
N ASN A 36 33.83 11.33 7.87
CA ASN A 36 33.49 11.04 6.49
C ASN A 36 33.74 9.54 6.25
N LYS A 37 32.95 8.68 6.84
CA LYS A 37 32.63 7.40 6.21
C LYS A 37 31.89 7.75 4.94
N SER A 38 32.66 7.98 3.85
CA SER A 38 32.10 7.85 2.52
C SER A 38 31.33 6.54 2.54
N VAL A 39 30.00 6.61 2.39
CA VAL A 39 29.18 5.42 2.16
C VAL A 39 29.62 4.93 0.79
N ASN A 40 30.70 4.17 0.77
CA ASN A 40 31.11 3.43 -0.41
C ASN A 40 30.04 2.36 -0.59
N PHE A 41 29.07 2.62 -1.45
CA PHE A 41 28.22 1.60 -2.04
C PHE A 41 29.10 0.70 -2.93
N ASN A 42 30.08 0.02 -2.32
CA ASN A 42 30.84 -1.00 -2.99
C ASN A 42 29.91 -2.19 -3.20
N VAL A 43 29.25 -2.20 -4.36
CA VAL A 43 28.66 -3.41 -4.87
C VAL A 43 29.76 -4.47 -4.90
N ASN A 44 29.66 -5.45 -4.01
CA ASN A 44 30.60 -6.56 -4.00
C ASN A 44 30.38 -7.38 -5.28
N GLY A 45 31.16 -7.14 -6.32
CA GLY A 45 31.02 -7.79 -7.62
C GLY A 45 31.11 -9.33 -7.59
N ARG A 46 31.48 -9.92 -6.43
CA ARG A 46 31.48 -11.36 -6.17
C ARG A 46 30.21 -11.84 -5.44
N ALA A 47 29.50 -10.97 -4.76
CA ALA A 47 28.25 -11.33 -4.09
C ALA A 47 27.14 -11.60 -5.12
N ARG A 48 26.26 -12.50 -4.79
CA ARG A 48 25.07 -12.82 -5.59
C ARG A 48 23.85 -12.83 -4.69
N MET A 49 22.75 -12.30 -5.20
CA MET A 49 21.45 -12.38 -4.50
C MET A 49 20.95 -13.81 -4.50
N LYS A 50 20.64 -14.34 -3.32
CA LYS A 50 20.06 -15.69 -3.14
C LYS A 50 18.63 -15.58 -2.66
N LEU A 51 17.71 -16.09 -3.46
CA LEU A 51 16.30 -16.19 -3.11
C LEU A 51 16.02 -17.50 -2.37
N SER A 52 15.32 -17.42 -1.25
CA SER A 52 14.71 -18.55 -0.56
C SER A 52 13.26 -18.24 -0.19
N PHE A 53 12.43 -19.25 -0.06
CA PHE A 53 11.03 -19.09 0.28
C PHE A 53 10.48 -20.32 0.99
N GLU A 54 9.46 -20.12 1.81
CA GLU A 54 8.79 -21.17 2.55
C GLU A 54 7.28 -20.91 2.60
N PRO A 55 6.44 -21.96 2.43
CA PRO A 55 5.00 -21.85 2.66
C PRO A 55 4.70 -21.48 4.10
N TYR A 56 3.68 -20.63 4.27
CA TYR A 56 3.19 -20.21 5.57
C TYR A 56 1.66 -20.18 5.57
N GLU A 57 1.03 -20.37 6.71
CA GLU A 57 -0.41 -20.24 6.86
C GLU A 57 -0.72 -19.21 7.93
N LEU A 58 -1.37 -18.13 7.53
CA LEU A 58 -1.86 -17.10 8.45
C LEU A 58 -3.12 -17.61 9.15
N LYS A 59 -3.13 -17.59 10.47
CA LYS A 59 -4.27 -17.96 11.32
C LYS A 59 -5.01 -16.71 11.74
N LEU A 60 -6.29 -16.60 11.38
CA LEU A 60 -7.10 -15.44 11.73
C LEU A 60 -7.56 -15.52 13.19
N LYS A 61 -7.60 -14.39 13.90
CA LYS A 61 -8.13 -14.28 15.26
C LYS A 61 -9.62 -14.61 15.33
N HIS A 62 -10.37 -14.22 14.28
CA HIS A 62 -11.78 -14.49 14.10
C HIS A 62 -12.04 -14.96 12.69
N VAL A 63 -13.13 -15.70 12.48
CA VAL A 63 -13.59 -16.01 11.12
C VAL A 63 -13.84 -14.70 10.37
N PHE A 64 -13.25 -14.58 9.19
CA PHE A 64 -13.37 -13.41 8.33
C PHE A 64 -14.33 -13.69 7.19
N THR A 65 -15.47 -12.97 7.18
CA THR A 65 -16.54 -13.14 6.21
C THR A 65 -16.69 -11.87 5.38
N VAL A 66 -16.74 -12.05 4.07
CA VAL A 66 -17.12 -11.05 3.07
C VAL A 66 -18.32 -11.55 2.26
N SER A 67 -18.86 -10.76 1.35
CA SER A 67 -20.05 -11.12 0.58
C SER A 67 -19.97 -12.45 -0.19
N SER A 68 -18.76 -12.93 -0.52
CA SER A 68 -18.53 -14.09 -1.40
C SER A 68 -17.92 -15.31 -0.73
N PHE A 69 -17.29 -15.18 0.46
CA PHE A 69 -16.64 -16.29 1.17
C PHE A 69 -16.39 -16.01 2.66
N SER A 70 -16.15 -17.09 3.42
CA SER A 70 -15.67 -17.05 4.81
C SER A 70 -14.41 -17.91 4.95
N ARG A 71 -13.50 -17.49 5.85
CA ARG A 71 -12.26 -18.23 6.11
C ARG A 71 -11.75 -17.99 7.54
N SER A 72 -10.97 -18.95 8.08
CA SER A 72 -10.25 -18.86 9.34
C SER A 72 -8.73 -18.82 9.15
N THR A 73 -8.25 -19.10 7.94
CA THR A 73 -6.83 -19.04 7.57
C THR A 73 -6.66 -18.34 6.22
N THR A 74 -5.44 -17.89 5.93
CA THR A 74 -5.05 -17.42 4.60
C THR A 74 -3.74 -18.09 4.22
N PRO A 75 -3.65 -18.72 3.03
CA PRO A 75 -2.39 -19.23 2.53
C PRO A 75 -1.43 -18.09 2.23
N ASP A 76 -0.17 -18.32 2.54
CA ASP A 76 0.92 -17.36 2.37
C ASP A 76 2.23 -18.07 1.99
N VAL A 77 3.16 -17.33 1.40
CA VAL A 77 4.54 -17.77 1.17
C VAL A 77 5.48 -16.66 1.60
N GLN A 78 6.33 -16.97 2.56
CA GLN A 78 7.38 -16.07 3.02
C GLN A 78 8.59 -16.12 2.09
N VAL A 79 9.15 -14.97 1.75
CA VAL A 79 10.30 -14.83 0.85
C VAL A 79 11.44 -14.12 1.57
N ARG A 80 12.66 -14.59 1.33
CA ARG A 80 13.90 -13.98 1.81
C ARG A 80 14.90 -13.88 0.66
N ILE A 81 15.58 -12.73 0.57
CA ILE A 81 16.67 -12.49 -0.37
C ILE A 81 17.91 -12.10 0.45
N ASP A 82 18.98 -12.90 0.33
CA ASP A 82 20.26 -12.66 0.98
C ASP A 82 21.26 -12.07 -0.03
N TYR A 83 22.01 -11.06 0.40
CA TYR A 83 23.09 -10.44 -0.38
C TYR A 83 24.10 -9.78 0.54
N ASP A 84 25.36 -10.18 0.45
CA ASP A 84 26.53 -9.57 1.11
C ASP A 84 26.31 -9.28 2.63
N GLY A 85 25.75 -10.25 3.35
CA GLY A 85 25.48 -10.15 4.79
C GLY A 85 24.15 -9.47 5.15
N TYR A 86 23.41 -8.94 4.18
CA TYR A 86 22.09 -8.38 4.38
C TYR A 86 20.99 -9.37 3.97
N SER A 87 19.82 -9.25 4.61
CA SER A 87 18.63 -10.05 4.27
C SER A 87 17.41 -9.15 4.13
N GLY A 88 16.74 -9.24 2.99
CA GLY A 88 15.44 -8.62 2.76
C GLY A 88 14.32 -9.65 2.83
N TYR A 89 13.17 -9.26 3.35
CA TYR A 89 12.00 -10.12 3.55
C TYR A 89 10.81 -9.60 2.75
N GLY A 90 9.99 -10.54 2.27
CA GLY A 90 8.74 -10.29 1.57
C GLY A 90 7.77 -11.43 1.78
N GLU A 91 6.51 -11.24 1.42
CA GLU A 91 5.48 -12.26 1.53
C GLU A 91 4.48 -12.21 0.39
N ALA A 92 3.86 -13.36 0.09
CA ALA A 92 2.79 -13.53 -0.88
C ALA A 92 1.54 -14.02 -0.18
N SER A 93 0.70 -13.11 0.28
CA SER A 93 -0.62 -13.46 0.81
C SER A 93 -1.61 -13.70 -0.33
N MET A 94 -2.34 -14.82 -0.27
CA MET A 94 -3.18 -15.31 -1.35
C MET A 94 -4.64 -15.50 -0.91
N PRO A 95 -5.42 -14.42 -0.75
CA PRO A 95 -6.86 -14.58 -0.56
C PRO A 95 -7.51 -15.20 -1.83
N PRO A 96 -8.65 -15.89 -1.69
CA PRO A 96 -9.23 -16.70 -2.78
C PRO A 96 -9.45 -15.96 -4.10
N TYR A 97 -9.79 -14.67 -4.05
CA TYR A 97 -10.10 -13.91 -5.27
C TYR A 97 -8.89 -13.59 -6.17
N LEU A 98 -7.67 -13.75 -5.68
CA LEU A 98 -6.47 -13.61 -6.51
C LEU A 98 -6.25 -14.81 -7.44
N GLY A 99 -6.92 -15.94 -7.17
CA GLY A 99 -6.79 -17.16 -7.97
C GLY A 99 -5.40 -17.80 -7.94
N GLN A 100 -4.60 -17.49 -6.92
CA GLN A 100 -3.26 -18.04 -6.70
C GLN A 100 -3.28 -19.02 -5.53
N SER A 101 -2.35 -19.96 -5.53
CA SER A 101 -2.16 -20.97 -4.48
C SER A 101 -0.69 -21.01 -4.04
N VAL A 102 -0.43 -21.63 -2.89
CA VAL A 102 0.94 -21.92 -2.43
C VAL A 102 1.76 -22.61 -3.53
N GLU A 103 1.16 -23.57 -4.20
CA GLU A 103 1.82 -24.31 -5.28
C GLU A 103 2.18 -23.40 -6.46
N SER A 104 1.23 -22.55 -6.93
CA SER A 104 1.47 -21.64 -8.05
C SER A 104 2.55 -20.61 -7.71
N VAL A 105 2.50 -20.02 -6.50
CA VAL A 105 3.50 -19.08 -6.01
C VAL A 105 4.88 -19.72 -5.90
N CYS A 106 4.99 -20.90 -5.27
CA CYS A 106 6.25 -21.64 -5.19
C CYS A 106 6.79 -22.04 -6.57
N THR A 107 5.92 -22.38 -7.51
CA THR A 107 6.30 -22.71 -8.90
C THR A 107 6.84 -21.47 -9.62
N PHE A 108 6.24 -20.30 -9.42
CA PHE A 108 6.77 -19.05 -9.94
C PHE A 108 8.13 -18.72 -9.34
N LEU A 109 8.27 -18.76 -8.00
CA LEU A 109 9.50 -18.41 -7.30
C LEU A 109 10.70 -19.28 -7.68
N LYS A 110 10.47 -20.56 -8.03
CA LYS A 110 11.52 -21.46 -8.56
C LYS A 110 12.08 -21.02 -9.92
N LYS A 111 11.34 -20.20 -10.70
CA LYS A 111 11.82 -19.65 -11.98
C LYS A 111 12.68 -18.41 -11.81
N VAL A 112 12.64 -17.78 -10.64
CA VAL A 112 13.33 -16.53 -10.37
C VAL A 112 14.82 -16.79 -10.20
N ASN A 113 15.63 -16.21 -11.09
CA ASN A 113 17.08 -16.25 -11.00
C ASN A 113 17.62 -14.85 -10.73
N LEU A 114 17.87 -14.53 -9.46
CA LEU A 114 18.46 -13.24 -9.05
C LEU A 114 19.99 -13.23 -9.15
N GLU A 115 20.65 -14.38 -9.25
CA GLU A 115 22.13 -14.46 -9.32
C GLU A 115 22.70 -13.81 -10.59
N GLN A 116 21.89 -13.65 -11.64
CA GLN A 116 22.27 -12.96 -12.86
C GLN A 116 22.43 -11.44 -12.69
N PHE A 117 21.89 -10.86 -11.62
CA PHE A 117 21.98 -9.45 -11.31
C PHE A 117 23.05 -9.21 -10.24
N PRO A 118 24.21 -8.63 -10.60
CA PRO A 118 25.29 -8.40 -9.63
C PRO A 118 25.00 -7.22 -8.68
N ASP A 119 24.10 -6.33 -9.07
CA ASP A 119 23.79 -5.09 -8.35
C ASP A 119 22.32 -5.06 -7.92
N PRO A 120 22.02 -5.17 -6.61
CA PRO A 120 20.64 -5.11 -6.11
C PRO A 120 19.98 -3.72 -6.26
N PHE A 121 20.78 -2.66 -6.53
CA PHE A 121 20.23 -1.31 -6.74
C PHE A 121 19.58 -1.12 -8.10
N CYS A 122 19.81 -2.01 -9.07
CA CYS A 122 19.15 -2.01 -10.37
C CYS A 122 17.70 -2.53 -10.27
N LEU A 123 16.92 -2.00 -9.30
CA LEU A 123 15.58 -2.49 -8.98
C LEU A 123 14.63 -2.50 -10.18
N ASP A 124 14.67 -1.47 -11.04
CA ASP A 124 13.74 -1.41 -12.18
C ASP A 124 14.02 -2.53 -13.21
N ASP A 125 15.27 -2.83 -13.47
CA ASP A 125 15.67 -3.93 -14.37
C ASP A 125 15.30 -5.28 -13.78
N ILE A 126 15.62 -5.50 -12.49
CA ILE A 126 15.32 -6.75 -11.78
C ILE A 126 13.81 -6.98 -11.76
N LEU A 127 13.01 -5.99 -11.36
CA LEU A 127 11.57 -6.11 -11.25
C LEU A 127 10.88 -6.18 -12.62
N THR A 128 11.48 -5.62 -13.67
CA THR A 128 11.03 -5.81 -15.05
C THR A 128 11.26 -7.25 -15.52
N TYR A 129 12.41 -7.83 -15.19
CA TYR A 129 12.65 -9.26 -15.41
C TYR A 129 11.63 -10.12 -14.65
N ILE A 130 11.40 -9.87 -13.36
CA ILE A 130 10.41 -10.60 -12.55
C ILE A 130 9.01 -10.51 -13.19
N ASP A 131 8.60 -9.34 -13.66
CA ASP A 131 7.29 -9.14 -14.28
C ASP A 131 7.16 -9.90 -15.61
N SER A 132 8.26 -10.07 -16.35
CA SER A 132 8.30 -10.78 -17.63
C SER A 132 8.16 -12.31 -17.53
N LEU A 133 8.40 -12.90 -16.36
CA LEU A 133 8.40 -14.37 -16.16
C LEU A 133 7.02 -15.00 -16.36
N SER A 134 5.95 -14.24 -16.12
CA SER A 134 4.57 -14.67 -16.42
C SER A 134 3.62 -13.49 -16.45
N PRO A 135 2.45 -13.59 -17.12
CA PRO A 135 1.46 -12.51 -17.17
C PRO A 135 0.68 -12.32 -15.83
N GLY A 136 0.67 -13.32 -14.97
CA GLY A 136 -0.05 -13.35 -13.69
C GLY A 136 0.89 -13.32 -12.48
N ASP A 137 0.59 -14.17 -11.49
CA ASP A 137 1.41 -14.41 -10.29
C ASP A 137 1.71 -13.14 -9.47
N SER A 138 0.72 -12.26 -9.35
CA SER A 138 0.91 -10.93 -8.75
C SER A 138 1.41 -10.98 -7.30
N ALA A 139 0.91 -11.90 -6.47
CA ALA A 139 1.37 -12.04 -5.09
C ALA A 139 2.82 -12.55 -5.01
N ALA A 140 3.20 -13.51 -5.86
CA ALA A 140 4.59 -13.99 -5.93
C ALA A 140 5.56 -12.89 -6.36
N LYS A 141 5.17 -12.08 -7.34
CA LYS A 141 5.94 -10.91 -7.79
C LYS A 141 6.05 -9.86 -6.69
N ALA A 142 4.95 -9.60 -5.97
CA ALA A 142 4.93 -8.67 -4.83
C ALA A 142 5.89 -9.12 -3.73
N ALA A 143 5.94 -10.41 -3.43
CA ALA A 143 6.86 -10.95 -2.43
C ALA A 143 8.33 -10.69 -2.79
N VAL A 144 8.72 -10.86 -4.05
CA VAL A 144 10.08 -10.58 -4.53
C VAL A 144 10.36 -9.07 -4.51
N ASP A 145 9.39 -8.25 -4.96
CA ASP A 145 9.50 -6.78 -4.95
C ASP A 145 9.70 -6.25 -3.53
N ILE A 146 8.86 -6.67 -2.59
CA ILE A 146 8.94 -6.26 -1.18
C ILE A 146 10.30 -6.66 -0.58
N ALA A 147 10.75 -7.92 -0.83
CA ALA A 147 12.03 -8.41 -0.32
C ALA A 147 13.22 -7.63 -0.88
N LEU A 148 13.18 -7.25 -2.16
CA LEU A 148 14.22 -6.41 -2.77
C LEU A 148 14.21 -5.00 -2.19
N HIS A 149 13.05 -4.40 -1.98
CA HIS A 149 12.95 -3.09 -1.34
C HIS A 149 13.47 -3.14 0.10
N ASP A 150 13.13 -4.17 0.86
CA ASP A 150 13.66 -4.35 2.22
C ASP A 150 15.18 -4.50 2.22
N LEU A 151 15.72 -5.34 1.33
CA LEU A 151 17.16 -5.54 1.17
C LEU A 151 17.88 -4.24 0.84
N VAL A 152 17.46 -3.55 -0.21
CA VAL A 152 18.11 -2.30 -0.68
C VAL A 152 18.06 -1.22 0.39
N GLY A 153 16.91 -1.04 1.05
CA GLY A 153 16.81 -0.07 2.12
C GLY A 153 17.70 -0.39 3.33
N LYS A 154 17.90 -1.69 3.65
CA LYS A 154 18.85 -2.13 4.69
C LYS A 154 20.29 -1.89 4.30
N ILE A 155 20.68 -2.10 3.04
CA ILE A 155 22.03 -1.79 2.53
C ILE A 155 22.27 -0.27 2.61
N ILE A 156 21.30 0.56 2.24
CA ILE A 156 21.38 2.03 2.30
C ILE A 156 21.35 2.52 3.77
N GLY A 157 20.77 1.75 4.69
CA GLY A 157 20.58 2.16 6.08
C GLY A 157 19.42 3.14 6.29
N ALA A 158 18.41 3.16 5.40
CA ALA A 158 17.30 4.09 5.45
C ALA A 158 15.94 3.43 5.16
N PRO A 159 14.84 3.88 5.79
CA PRO A 159 13.51 3.42 5.44
C PRO A 159 13.01 4.04 4.13
N TRP A 160 12.15 3.32 3.41
CA TRP A 160 11.68 3.71 2.09
C TRP A 160 10.90 5.02 2.06
N HIS A 161 10.08 5.33 3.07
CA HIS A 161 9.39 6.62 3.10
C HIS A 161 10.35 7.82 3.06
N ARG A 162 11.54 7.70 3.68
CA ARG A 162 12.58 8.74 3.62
C ARG A 162 13.23 8.82 2.25
N MET A 163 13.52 7.66 1.63
CA MET A 163 14.11 7.62 0.28
C MET A 163 13.17 8.19 -0.78
N LEU A 164 11.85 8.03 -0.58
CA LEU A 164 10.82 8.64 -1.42
C LEU A 164 10.53 10.11 -1.08
N GLY A 165 11.20 10.69 -0.06
CA GLY A 165 10.98 12.07 0.36
C GLY A 165 9.62 12.30 1.04
N LEU A 166 9.01 11.24 1.60
CA LEU A 166 7.69 11.30 2.23
C LEU A 166 7.80 11.71 3.71
N ASN A 167 6.87 12.58 4.13
CA ASN A 167 6.79 13.00 5.53
C ASN A 167 5.97 11.98 6.34
N PRO A 168 6.57 11.25 7.29
CA PRO A 168 5.88 10.23 8.09
C PRO A 168 4.75 10.79 8.96
N LEU A 169 4.72 12.09 9.24
CA LEU A 169 3.63 12.71 9.98
C LEU A 169 2.34 12.85 9.16
N LYS A 170 2.41 12.67 7.85
CA LYS A 170 1.26 12.71 6.93
C LYS A 170 0.58 11.37 6.71
N THR A 171 1.00 10.30 7.40
CA THR A 171 0.26 9.03 7.36
C THR A 171 -1.20 9.26 7.73
N PRO A 172 -2.18 8.71 7.00
CA PRO A 172 -3.58 8.80 7.38
C PRO A 172 -3.90 7.88 8.57
N ASN A 173 -5.08 8.04 9.14
CA ASN A 173 -5.64 7.01 10.00
C ASN A 173 -5.89 5.75 9.15
N THR A 174 -5.57 4.57 9.70
CA THR A 174 -5.98 3.31 9.08
C THR A 174 -7.35 2.90 9.60
N THR A 175 -8.12 2.22 8.76
CA THR A 175 -9.35 1.58 9.18
C THR A 175 -9.07 0.34 10.02
N TYR A 176 -10.08 -0.10 10.78
CA TYR A 176 -10.16 -1.47 11.32
C TYR A 176 -11.36 -2.17 10.71
N THR A 177 -11.16 -3.37 10.19
CA THR A 177 -12.17 -4.09 9.41
C THR A 177 -13.11 -4.90 10.29
N ILE A 178 -14.40 -4.62 10.18
CA ILE A 178 -15.50 -5.42 10.74
C ILE A 178 -16.07 -6.26 9.59
N GLY A 179 -15.83 -7.58 9.64
CA GLY A 179 -16.40 -8.53 8.70
C GLY A 179 -17.90 -8.75 8.94
N ILE A 180 -18.58 -9.37 7.96
CA ILE A 180 -19.99 -9.74 8.07
C ILE A 180 -20.16 -10.76 9.20
N ASP A 181 -21.09 -10.47 10.14
CA ASP A 181 -21.34 -11.31 11.32
C ASP A 181 -22.76 -11.06 11.87
N THR A 182 -23.11 -11.68 12.99
CA THR A 182 -24.32 -11.37 13.76
C THR A 182 -24.22 -9.98 14.39
N ASP A 183 -25.35 -9.36 14.69
CA ASP A 183 -25.40 -8.02 15.28
C ASP A 183 -24.63 -7.94 16.60
N GLU A 184 -24.71 -8.99 17.45
CA GLU A 184 -23.98 -9.08 18.70
C GLU A 184 -22.48 -9.11 18.52
N MET A 185 -22.01 -9.90 17.53
CA MET A 185 -20.57 -10.00 17.23
C MET A 185 -20.03 -8.71 16.59
N VAL A 186 -20.80 -8.08 15.71
CA VAL A 186 -20.48 -6.79 15.13
C VAL A 186 -20.35 -5.72 16.20
N LYS A 187 -21.29 -5.64 17.15
CA LYS A 187 -21.23 -4.72 18.31
C LYS A 187 -20.03 -5.01 19.21
N LEU A 188 -19.77 -6.29 19.50
CA LEU A 188 -18.61 -6.69 20.31
C LEU A 188 -17.29 -6.23 19.68
N LYS A 189 -17.03 -6.62 18.43
CA LYS A 189 -15.83 -6.25 17.68
C LYS A 189 -15.66 -4.72 17.57
N THR A 190 -16.78 -4.00 17.39
CA THR A 190 -16.77 -2.53 17.34
C THR A 190 -16.32 -1.91 18.66
N ARG A 191 -16.86 -2.39 19.79
CA ARG A 191 -16.47 -1.89 21.13
C ARG A 191 -15.01 -2.15 21.47
N GLU A 192 -14.47 -3.32 21.09
CA GLU A 192 -13.08 -3.70 21.33
C GLU A 192 -12.08 -2.73 20.69
N VAL A 193 -12.43 -2.12 19.57
CA VAL A 193 -11.51 -1.29 18.77
C VAL A 193 -11.84 0.20 18.77
N ALA A 194 -13.03 0.61 19.19
CA ALA A 194 -13.48 2.00 19.13
C ALA A 194 -12.57 3.00 19.87
N GLY A 195 -11.86 2.55 20.93
CA GLY A 195 -10.88 3.38 21.65
C GLY A 195 -9.50 3.49 20.98
N GLN A 196 -9.23 2.63 19.98
CA GLN A 196 -7.90 2.52 19.34
C GLN A 196 -7.89 3.07 17.91
N PHE A 197 -9.04 3.06 17.22
CA PHE A 197 -9.18 3.49 15.83
C PHE A 197 -10.06 4.74 15.71
N LYS A 198 -9.83 5.49 14.64
CA LYS A 198 -10.60 6.72 14.33
C LYS A 198 -11.57 6.55 13.15
N ILE A 199 -11.50 5.42 12.49
CA ILE A 199 -12.36 5.05 11.36
C ILE A 199 -12.48 3.53 11.30
N LEU A 200 -13.68 3.03 11.00
CA LEU A 200 -13.95 1.62 10.80
C LEU A 200 -14.11 1.32 9.30
N LYS A 201 -13.76 0.11 8.89
CA LYS A 201 -14.17 -0.44 7.59
C LYS A 201 -15.19 -1.55 7.82
N VAL A 202 -16.33 -1.51 7.14
CA VAL A 202 -17.40 -2.48 7.31
C VAL A 202 -17.66 -3.20 6.00
N LYS A 203 -17.63 -4.53 6.06
CA LYS A 203 -17.95 -5.37 4.91
C LYS A 203 -19.46 -5.47 4.74
N LEU A 204 -19.95 -5.15 3.54
CA LEU A 204 -21.35 -5.16 3.15
C LEU A 204 -21.55 -6.06 1.91
N GLY A 205 -22.69 -5.92 1.24
CA GLY A 205 -23.04 -6.68 0.03
C GLY A 205 -23.97 -7.85 0.30
N THR A 206 -24.70 -7.81 1.40
CA THR A 206 -25.70 -8.79 1.80
C THR A 206 -27.09 -8.13 1.98
N PRO A 207 -28.16 -8.90 2.12
CA PRO A 207 -29.47 -8.35 2.47
C PRO A 207 -29.53 -7.66 3.85
N ARG A 208 -28.52 -7.88 4.71
CA ARG A 208 -28.45 -7.37 6.09
C ARG A 208 -27.57 -6.12 6.25
N ASP A 209 -27.21 -5.45 5.16
CA ASP A 209 -26.29 -4.31 5.19
C ASP A 209 -26.75 -3.19 6.14
N ARG A 210 -28.04 -2.86 6.10
CA ARG A 210 -28.60 -1.80 6.95
C ARG A 210 -28.64 -2.19 8.43
N GLU A 211 -28.96 -3.45 8.73
CA GLU A 211 -28.96 -3.99 10.10
C GLU A 211 -27.56 -3.91 10.70
N MET A 212 -26.53 -4.33 9.95
CA MET A 212 -25.15 -4.25 10.40
C MET A 212 -24.71 -2.81 10.71
N ILE A 213 -25.03 -1.85 9.84
CA ILE A 213 -24.69 -0.45 10.08
C ILE A 213 -25.43 0.09 11.31
N ARG A 214 -26.72 -0.22 11.48
CA ARG A 214 -27.47 0.17 12.68
C ARG A 214 -26.87 -0.43 13.95
N ALA A 215 -26.51 -1.72 13.92
CA ALA A 215 -25.86 -2.37 15.07
C ALA A 215 -24.56 -1.68 15.46
N ILE A 216 -23.74 -1.26 14.50
CA ILE A 216 -22.52 -0.48 14.79
C ILE A 216 -22.89 0.88 15.39
N ARG A 217 -23.90 1.58 14.85
CA ARG A 217 -24.30 2.90 15.32
C ARG A 217 -24.91 2.89 16.74
N GLU A 218 -25.44 1.76 17.21
CA GLU A 218 -25.83 1.63 18.61
C GLU A 218 -24.65 1.71 19.61
N VAL A 219 -23.42 1.49 19.14
CA VAL A 219 -22.23 1.39 20.02
C VAL A 219 -21.07 2.30 19.61
N SER A 220 -21.14 2.98 18.47
CA SER A 220 -20.02 3.83 17.97
C SER A 220 -20.50 4.89 16.97
N ASP A 221 -20.01 6.12 17.16
CA ASP A 221 -20.19 7.24 16.23
C ASP A 221 -18.98 7.44 15.29
N LEU A 222 -17.99 6.54 15.29
CA LEU A 222 -16.81 6.65 14.43
C LEU A 222 -17.22 6.73 12.95
N PRO A 223 -16.50 7.51 12.13
CA PRO A 223 -16.63 7.44 10.68
C PRO A 223 -16.48 6.02 10.17
N ILE A 224 -17.27 5.65 9.17
CA ILE A 224 -17.23 4.31 8.57
C ILE A 224 -16.94 4.41 7.08
N ALA A 225 -15.95 3.67 6.60
CA ALA A 225 -15.79 3.27 5.22
C ALA A 225 -16.53 1.95 4.99
N VAL A 226 -17.22 1.78 3.90
CA VAL A 226 -17.88 0.50 3.57
C VAL A 226 -17.27 -0.12 2.34
N ASP A 227 -17.13 -1.45 2.37
CA ASP A 227 -16.68 -2.26 1.24
C ASP A 227 -17.76 -3.30 0.90
N VAL A 228 -18.32 -3.14 -0.27
CA VAL A 228 -19.44 -3.98 -0.74
C VAL A 228 -18.94 -5.25 -1.44
N ASN A 229 -17.67 -5.31 -1.79
CA ASN A 229 -17.04 -6.44 -2.49
C ASN A 229 -17.90 -6.93 -3.67
N GLN A 230 -18.34 -6.00 -4.53
CA GLN A 230 -19.16 -6.28 -5.72
C GLN A 230 -20.58 -6.83 -5.40
N GLY A 231 -21.06 -6.73 -4.16
CA GLY A 231 -22.28 -7.39 -3.69
C GLY A 231 -23.57 -6.83 -4.31
N TRP A 232 -23.64 -5.55 -4.63
CA TRP A 232 -24.86 -4.94 -5.19
C TRP A 232 -24.96 -5.14 -6.71
N LYS A 233 -26.16 -5.51 -7.19
CA LYS A 233 -26.38 -5.87 -8.60
C LYS A 233 -27.34 -4.91 -9.32
N ASN A 234 -28.03 -4.03 -8.60
CA ASN A 234 -29.00 -3.10 -9.15
C ASN A 234 -28.57 -1.66 -8.84
N LYS A 235 -28.18 -0.91 -9.87
CA LYS A 235 -27.63 0.45 -9.72
C LYS A 235 -28.62 1.45 -9.10
N LYS A 236 -29.95 1.30 -9.31
CA LYS A 236 -30.93 2.21 -8.71
C LYS A 236 -31.05 1.96 -7.21
N LYS A 237 -31.19 0.67 -6.80
CA LYS A 237 -31.18 0.30 -5.38
C LYS A 237 -29.87 0.67 -4.71
N ALA A 238 -28.74 0.46 -5.39
CA ALA A 238 -27.43 0.87 -4.89
C ALA A 238 -27.38 2.39 -4.63
N LEU A 239 -27.93 3.21 -5.51
CA LEU A 239 -27.99 4.67 -5.29
C LEU A 239 -28.84 5.04 -4.06
N ASP A 240 -29.96 4.36 -3.83
CA ASP A 240 -30.77 4.56 -2.62
C ASP A 240 -29.99 4.18 -1.36
N GLU A 241 -29.17 3.10 -1.42
CA GLU A 241 -28.27 2.74 -0.32
C GLU A 241 -27.19 3.82 -0.09
N PHE A 242 -26.63 4.44 -1.13
CA PHE A 242 -25.66 5.51 -0.98
C PHE A 242 -26.20 6.71 -0.21
N PHE A 243 -27.42 7.13 -0.51
CA PHE A 243 -28.06 8.24 0.22
C PHE A 243 -28.31 7.87 1.69
N TRP A 244 -28.84 6.67 1.94
CA TRP A 244 -29.06 6.20 3.29
C TRP A 244 -27.75 6.09 4.07
N LEU A 245 -26.69 5.51 3.47
CA LEU A 245 -25.35 5.40 4.08
C LEU A 245 -24.76 6.77 4.41
N LYS A 246 -24.98 7.77 3.54
CA LYS A 246 -24.53 9.15 3.83
C LYS A 246 -25.16 9.69 5.11
N GLU A 247 -26.45 9.44 5.33
CA GLU A 247 -27.17 9.81 6.56
C GLU A 247 -26.63 9.07 7.79
N GLN A 248 -26.07 7.87 7.59
CA GLN A 248 -25.44 7.09 8.65
C GLN A 248 -23.97 7.48 8.93
N GLY A 249 -23.45 8.54 8.34
CA GLY A 249 -22.07 8.99 8.56
C GLY A 249 -20.99 8.13 7.88
N ILE A 250 -21.39 7.43 6.79
CA ILE A 250 -20.40 6.74 5.94
C ILE A 250 -19.61 7.78 5.15
N VAL A 251 -18.30 7.56 5.00
CA VAL A 251 -17.38 8.50 4.35
C VAL A 251 -16.94 8.09 2.95
N MET A 252 -17.06 6.82 2.59
CA MET A 252 -16.76 6.30 1.25
C MET A 252 -17.36 4.91 1.05
N VAL A 253 -17.52 4.52 -0.23
CA VAL A 253 -17.99 3.19 -0.64
C VAL A 253 -16.96 2.56 -1.58
N GLU A 254 -16.46 1.39 -1.21
CA GLU A 254 -15.52 0.61 -2.01
C GLU A 254 -16.28 -0.48 -2.79
N GLN A 255 -15.93 -0.63 -4.06
CA GLN A 255 -16.42 -1.62 -5.03
C GLN A 255 -17.90 -1.98 -4.89
N PRO A 256 -18.81 -1.04 -5.12
CA PRO A 256 -20.25 -1.24 -4.88
C PRO A 256 -20.86 -2.31 -5.78
N MET A 257 -20.48 -2.34 -7.05
CA MET A 257 -21.02 -3.27 -8.06
C MET A 257 -19.91 -4.10 -8.72
N PRO A 258 -20.25 -5.19 -9.42
CA PRO A 258 -19.29 -5.98 -10.19
C PRO A 258 -18.39 -5.11 -11.06
N LYS A 259 -17.13 -5.48 -11.13
CA LYS A 259 -16.11 -4.77 -11.92
C LYS A 259 -16.43 -4.75 -13.42
N GLU A 260 -17.14 -5.78 -13.90
CA GLU A 260 -17.60 -5.89 -15.28
C GLU A 260 -18.74 -4.90 -15.61
N MET A 261 -19.44 -4.41 -14.59
CA MET A 261 -20.54 -3.41 -14.74
C MET A 261 -20.00 -1.98 -14.70
N LEU A 262 -18.98 -1.68 -15.52
CA LEU A 262 -18.26 -0.41 -15.48
C LEU A 262 -19.20 0.80 -15.68
N ASP A 263 -20.11 0.74 -16.66
CA ASP A 263 -21.10 1.81 -16.91
C ASP A 263 -22.05 2.05 -15.71
N ALA A 264 -22.37 0.98 -14.97
CA ALA A 264 -23.21 1.11 -13.78
C ALA A 264 -22.44 1.76 -12.64
N ASN A 265 -21.16 1.39 -12.46
CA ASN A 265 -20.26 2.04 -11.48
C ASN A 265 -20.06 3.53 -11.83
N ALA A 266 -19.84 3.87 -13.11
CA ALA A 266 -19.71 5.25 -13.57
C ALA A 266 -20.97 6.06 -13.27
N TRP A 267 -22.14 5.52 -13.61
CA TRP A 267 -23.44 6.15 -13.33
C TRP A 267 -23.69 6.36 -11.83
N LEU A 268 -23.29 5.39 -10.97
CA LEU A 268 -23.37 5.52 -9.53
C LEU A 268 -22.43 6.62 -9.02
N THR A 269 -21.19 6.62 -9.47
CA THR A 269 -20.17 7.60 -9.06
C THR A 269 -20.59 9.02 -9.40
N GLU A 270 -21.16 9.24 -10.60
CA GLU A 270 -21.68 10.55 -11.01
C GLU A 270 -22.79 11.08 -10.08
N LYS A 271 -23.66 10.19 -9.57
CA LYS A 271 -24.86 10.55 -8.80
C LYS A 271 -24.69 10.39 -7.30
N SER A 272 -23.59 9.76 -6.88
CA SER A 272 -23.35 9.42 -5.48
C SER A 272 -23.02 10.66 -4.63
N PRO A 273 -23.62 10.77 -3.42
CA PRO A 273 -23.20 11.76 -2.44
C PRO A 273 -21.90 11.38 -1.70
N LEU A 274 -21.33 10.19 -1.99
CA LEU A 274 -20.14 9.62 -1.36
C LEU A 274 -19.09 9.29 -2.42
N PRO A 275 -17.77 9.45 -2.12
CA PRO A 275 -16.73 8.99 -3.01
C PRO A 275 -16.76 7.47 -3.15
N THR A 276 -16.48 6.98 -4.36
CA THR A 276 -16.40 5.57 -4.71
C THR A 276 -14.95 5.15 -5.00
N PHE A 277 -14.57 3.95 -4.56
CA PHE A 277 -13.23 3.42 -4.78
C PHE A 277 -13.27 2.07 -5.50
N ALA A 278 -12.41 1.94 -6.51
CA ALA A 278 -12.19 0.67 -7.20
C ALA A 278 -11.26 -0.22 -6.38
N ASP A 279 -11.63 -1.49 -6.13
CA ASP A 279 -10.75 -2.52 -5.58
C ASP A 279 -10.55 -3.66 -6.58
N GLU A 280 -11.56 -4.49 -6.82
CA GLU A 280 -11.45 -5.59 -7.77
C GLU A 280 -11.37 -5.13 -9.22
N ALA A 281 -11.85 -3.92 -9.52
CA ALA A 281 -11.77 -3.31 -10.84
C ALA A 281 -10.37 -2.77 -11.19
N ILE A 282 -9.43 -2.70 -10.25
CA ILE A 282 -8.09 -2.19 -10.43
C ILE A 282 -7.05 -3.20 -9.92
N GLN A 283 -6.18 -3.68 -10.79
CA GLN A 283 -5.08 -4.57 -10.44
C GLN A 283 -3.72 -3.92 -10.67
N ARG A 284 -3.54 -3.31 -11.83
CA ARG A 284 -2.27 -2.79 -12.32
C ARG A 284 -2.41 -1.35 -12.84
N LEU A 285 -1.28 -0.69 -13.05
CA LEU A 285 -1.19 0.65 -13.65
C LEU A 285 -2.00 0.77 -14.95
N LYS A 286 -1.91 -0.25 -15.81
CA LYS A 286 -2.59 -0.29 -17.12
C LYS A 286 -4.12 -0.25 -17.04
N ASP A 287 -4.70 -0.56 -15.88
CA ASP A 287 -6.15 -0.61 -15.69
C ASP A 287 -6.73 0.77 -15.37
N ILE A 288 -5.91 1.71 -14.88
CA ILE A 288 -6.37 3.04 -14.44
C ILE A 288 -7.10 3.81 -15.56
N PRO A 289 -6.60 3.88 -16.80
CA PRO A 289 -7.31 4.59 -17.88
C PRO A 289 -8.71 4.06 -18.14
N ALA A 290 -8.92 2.74 -18.02
CA ALA A 290 -10.20 2.11 -18.29
C ALA A 290 -11.28 2.41 -17.22
N ILE A 291 -10.86 2.65 -15.97
CA ILE A 291 -11.79 2.92 -14.85
C ILE A 291 -11.98 4.41 -14.54
N LYS A 292 -11.24 5.28 -15.23
CA LYS A 292 -11.36 6.73 -15.05
C LYS A 292 -12.80 7.20 -15.30
N GLY A 293 -13.35 7.95 -14.35
CA GLY A 293 -14.76 8.39 -14.38
C GLY A 293 -15.75 7.36 -13.85
N ALA A 294 -15.37 6.09 -13.73
CA ALA A 294 -16.22 5.07 -13.10
C ALA A 294 -16.07 5.03 -11.57
N TYR A 295 -14.98 5.59 -11.05
CA TYR A 295 -14.71 5.68 -9.62
C TYR A 295 -14.04 7.01 -9.28
N THR A 296 -14.28 7.50 -8.06
CA THR A 296 -13.60 8.69 -7.52
C THR A 296 -12.12 8.44 -7.22
N GLY A 297 -11.79 7.20 -6.86
CA GLY A 297 -10.44 6.79 -6.47
C GLY A 297 -10.16 5.30 -6.68
N ILE A 298 -8.94 4.92 -6.37
CA ILE A 298 -8.45 3.54 -6.47
C ILE A 298 -7.95 3.03 -5.12
N ASN A 299 -8.14 1.72 -4.86
CA ASN A 299 -7.50 1.02 -3.76
C ASN A 299 -6.29 0.23 -4.28
N VAL A 300 -5.08 0.70 -3.97
CA VAL A 300 -3.82 0.04 -4.32
C VAL A 300 -3.50 -0.99 -3.25
N LYS A 301 -3.30 -2.25 -3.64
CA LYS A 301 -2.83 -3.33 -2.74
C LYS A 301 -1.62 -4.00 -3.36
N LEU A 302 -0.55 -4.18 -2.58
CA LEU A 302 0.73 -4.70 -3.09
C LEU A 302 0.57 -6.07 -3.74
N MET A 303 -0.25 -6.95 -3.15
CA MET A 303 -0.51 -8.29 -3.67
C MET A 303 -1.23 -8.29 -5.03
N LYS A 304 -1.99 -7.24 -5.35
CA LYS A 304 -2.63 -7.07 -6.67
C LYS A 304 -1.66 -6.51 -7.71
N CYS A 305 -0.90 -5.50 -7.32
CA CYS A 305 -0.11 -4.69 -8.27
C CYS A 305 1.36 -5.09 -8.35
N THR A 306 1.72 -6.28 -7.87
CA THR A 306 3.09 -6.81 -7.95
C THR A 306 4.14 -6.09 -7.08
N GLY A 307 3.72 -5.39 -6.03
CA GLY A 307 4.61 -4.81 -5.03
C GLY A 307 4.72 -3.29 -5.03
N MET A 308 5.75 -2.77 -4.34
CA MET A 308 5.93 -1.35 -4.04
C MET A 308 6.23 -0.50 -5.29
N ARG A 309 7.02 -1.03 -6.25
CA ARG A 309 7.38 -0.31 -7.48
C ARG A 309 6.15 0.06 -8.31
N GLU A 310 5.30 -0.92 -8.58
CA GLU A 310 4.08 -0.69 -9.36
C GLU A 310 3.08 0.16 -8.56
N ALA A 311 2.94 -0.10 -7.25
CA ALA A 311 2.09 0.70 -6.36
C ALA A 311 2.45 2.19 -6.44
N TRP A 312 3.73 2.53 -6.36
CA TRP A 312 4.20 3.90 -6.46
C TRP A 312 3.88 4.55 -7.82
N LYS A 313 4.05 3.80 -8.93
CA LYS A 313 3.65 4.24 -10.27
C LYS A 313 2.14 4.50 -10.36
N MET A 314 1.32 3.58 -9.84
CA MET A 314 -0.15 3.70 -9.81
C MET A 314 -0.62 4.92 -9.02
N MET A 315 -0.06 5.15 -7.83
CA MET A 315 -0.40 6.27 -6.97
C MET A 315 -0.12 7.62 -7.65
N ASN A 316 1.05 7.75 -8.28
CA ASN A 316 1.43 8.98 -8.99
C ASN A 316 0.56 9.22 -10.23
N TYR A 317 0.27 8.17 -11.00
CA TYR A 317 -0.58 8.27 -12.19
C TYR A 317 -2.03 8.61 -11.82
N ALA A 318 -2.60 7.93 -10.83
CA ALA A 318 -3.97 8.21 -10.36
C ALA A 318 -4.13 9.68 -9.91
N ARG A 319 -3.13 10.20 -9.20
CA ARG A 319 -3.12 11.62 -8.77
C ARG A 319 -3.02 12.58 -9.95
N ALA A 320 -2.19 12.27 -10.94
CA ALA A 320 -2.10 13.07 -12.16
C ALA A 320 -3.43 13.12 -12.92
N GLU A 321 -4.24 12.06 -12.82
CA GLU A 321 -5.59 11.96 -13.37
C GLU A 321 -6.68 12.56 -12.47
N GLY A 322 -6.31 13.16 -11.33
CA GLY A 322 -7.24 13.77 -10.38
C GLY A 322 -8.03 12.76 -9.53
N MET A 323 -7.63 11.50 -9.52
CA MET A 323 -8.26 10.45 -8.70
C MET A 323 -7.69 10.44 -7.28
N LYS A 324 -8.52 10.09 -6.31
CA LYS A 324 -8.09 9.79 -4.93
C LYS A 324 -7.39 8.45 -4.87
N VAL A 325 -6.50 8.31 -3.88
CA VAL A 325 -5.75 7.08 -3.67
C VAL A 325 -5.99 6.55 -2.26
N MET A 326 -6.35 5.29 -2.18
CA MET A 326 -6.31 4.49 -0.96
C MET A 326 -5.22 3.43 -1.10
N ILE A 327 -4.49 3.15 -0.01
CA ILE A 327 -3.64 1.98 0.08
C ILE A 327 -4.29 0.97 1.01
N GLY A 328 -4.48 -0.24 0.50
CA GLY A 328 -5.09 -1.34 1.25
C GLY A 328 -4.18 -2.55 1.33
N CYS A 329 -4.68 -3.57 2.02
CA CYS A 329 -3.98 -4.84 2.21
C CYS A 329 -4.91 -6.03 2.02
N MET A 330 -4.34 -7.21 2.16
CA MET A 330 -5.02 -8.47 2.44
C MET A 330 -4.90 -8.79 3.95
N THR A 331 -5.25 -9.99 4.38
CA THR A 331 -4.72 -10.50 5.64
C THR A 331 -3.27 -10.88 5.39
N GLU A 332 -2.36 -10.20 6.04
CA GLU A 332 -0.91 -10.22 5.78
C GLU A 332 -0.16 -10.18 7.11
N THR A 333 1.12 -10.57 7.12
CA THR A 333 1.98 -10.31 8.28
C THR A 333 2.39 -8.82 8.32
N SER A 334 3.06 -8.43 9.39
CA SER A 334 3.67 -7.10 9.48
C SER A 334 4.69 -6.81 8.36
N CYS A 335 5.13 -7.82 7.59
CA CYS A 335 6.04 -7.63 6.46
C CYS A 335 5.38 -6.82 5.33
N ALA A 336 4.32 -7.34 4.72
CA ALA A 336 3.65 -6.61 3.63
C ALA A 336 2.92 -5.35 4.13
N ILE A 337 2.36 -5.40 5.35
CA ILE A 337 1.74 -4.22 5.96
C ILE A 337 2.76 -3.09 6.12
N ALA A 338 3.97 -3.37 6.60
CA ALA A 338 5.01 -2.36 6.72
C ALA A 338 5.48 -1.83 5.36
N ALA A 339 5.61 -2.71 4.36
CA ALA A 339 5.95 -2.30 2.99
C ALA A 339 4.91 -1.32 2.42
N ALA A 340 3.61 -1.63 2.55
CA ALA A 340 2.53 -0.74 2.14
C ALA A 340 2.53 0.56 2.94
N ALA A 341 2.79 0.49 4.25
CA ALA A 341 2.83 1.64 5.14
C ALA A 341 3.94 2.63 4.77
N GLN A 342 5.08 2.18 4.17
CA GLN A 342 6.11 3.11 3.68
C GLN A 342 5.56 4.09 2.63
N LEU A 343 4.52 3.72 1.90
CA LEU A 343 3.88 4.54 0.87
C LEU A 343 2.73 5.39 1.44
N SER A 344 2.25 5.08 2.64
CA SER A 344 1.02 5.66 3.21
C SER A 344 1.04 7.17 3.41
N PRO A 345 2.17 7.89 3.63
CA PRO A 345 2.15 9.34 3.70
C PRO A 345 1.75 10.04 2.39
N ALA A 346 1.67 9.27 1.30
CA ALA A 346 1.32 9.74 -0.03
C ALA A 346 -0.11 9.39 -0.45
N VAL A 347 -1.01 8.95 0.42
CA VAL A 347 -2.39 8.56 0.08
C VAL A 347 -3.43 9.37 0.84
N ASP A 348 -4.68 9.33 0.34
CA ASP A 348 -5.83 9.99 1.00
C ASP A 348 -6.44 9.10 2.10
N PHE A 349 -6.42 7.78 1.91
CA PHE A 349 -6.99 6.79 2.83
C PHE A 349 -6.05 5.58 3.00
N ALA A 350 -6.10 4.94 4.17
CA ALA A 350 -5.39 3.69 4.43
C ALA A 350 -6.31 2.63 5.05
N ASP A 351 -6.08 1.39 4.64
CA ASP A 351 -6.75 0.17 5.12
C ASP A 351 -5.67 -0.90 5.31
N LEU A 352 -4.86 -0.72 6.37
CA LEU A 352 -3.64 -1.49 6.64
C LEU A 352 -3.73 -2.17 8.02
N ASP A 353 -4.79 -2.94 8.23
CA ASP A 353 -5.06 -3.67 9.46
C ASP A 353 -4.84 -5.19 9.34
N GLY A 354 -4.37 -5.68 8.18
CA GLY A 354 -4.28 -7.11 7.89
C GLY A 354 -3.49 -7.92 8.91
N ASN A 355 -2.40 -7.39 9.45
CA ASN A 355 -1.59 -8.01 10.49
C ASN A 355 -2.29 -8.02 11.87
N LEU A 356 -3.21 -7.11 12.10
CA LEU A 356 -3.98 -7.06 13.36
C LEU A 356 -5.07 -8.15 13.40
N LEU A 357 -5.45 -8.69 12.23
CA LEU A 357 -6.46 -9.74 12.10
C LEU A 357 -5.89 -11.15 12.26
N ILE A 358 -4.56 -11.32 12.27
CA ILE A 358 -3.89 -12.62 12.40
C ILE A 358 -3.35 -12.86 13.82
N ALA A 359 -3.22 -14.14 14.19
CA ALA A 359 -2.74 -14.56 15.52
C ALA A 359 -1.26 -15.00 15.54
N ASN A 360 -0.65 -15.20 14.39
CA ASN A 360 0.67 -15.81 14.22
C ASN A 360 1.59 -14.97 13.33
N ASP A 361 1.68 -13.68 13.61
CA ASP A 361 2.66 -12.81 12.95
C ASP A 361 4.08 -13.22 13.34
N ILE A 362 4.99 -13.18 12.38
CA ILE A 362 6.41 -13.53 12.54
C ILE A 362 7.34 -12.32 12.37
N PHE A 363 6.76 -11.15 12.22
CA PHE A 363 7.48 -9.88 12.12
C PHE A 363 6.91 -8.84 13.09
N ARG A 364 7.77 -7.90 13.47
CA ARG A 364 7.37 -6.62 14.05
C ARG A 364 7.69 -5.51 13.06
N GLY A 365 6.80 -4.54 12.94
CA GLY A 365 6.97 -3.46 11.96
C GLY A 365 6.21 -2.20 12.35
N THR A 366 5.44 -1.70 11.42
CA THR A 366 4.57 -0.53 11.60
C THR A 366 3.54 -0.77 12.70
N THR A 367 3.32 0.24 13.53
CA THR A 367 2.30 0.20 14.60
C THR A 367 1.16 1.16 14.29
N VAL A 368 0.02 0.95 14.95
CA VAL A 368 -1.11 1.87 14.93
C VAL A 368 -1.21 2.53 16.30
N VAL A 369 -1.06 3.85 16.35
CA VAL A 369 -1.16 4.64 17.58
C VAL A 369 -2.29 5.65 17.41
N ASP A 370 -3.29 5.57 18.26
CA ASP A 370 -4.50 6.42 18.19
C ASP A 370 -5.13 6.43 16.78
N GLY A 371 -5.27 5.25 16.19
CA GLY A 371 -5.80 5.03 14.85
C GLY A 371 -4.86 5.39 13.69
N LYS A 372 -3.72 5.99 13.96
CA LYS A 372 -2.79 6.49 12.96
C LYS A 372 -1.64 5.51 12.73
N ILE A 373 -1.33 5.26 11.46
CA ILE A 373 -0.15 4.49 11.09
C ILE A 373 1.10 5.24 11.55
N THR A 374 1.96 4.55 12.31
CA THR A 374 3.20 5.11 12.83
C THR A 374 4.39 4.36 12.23
N LEU A 375 5.13 5.05 11.36
CA LEU A 375 6.33 4.52 10.72
C LEU A 375 7.51 4.62 11.69
N ASN A 376 8.26 3.53 11.80
CA ASN A 376 9.51 3.50 12.56
C ASN A 376 10.69 3.99 11.69
N GLN A 377 11.89 4.07 12.27
CA GLN A 377 13.11 4.52 11.59
C GLN A 377 14.02 3.37 11.17
N LEU A 378 13.58 2.12 11.31
CA LEU A 378 14.35 0.96 10.88
C LEU A 378 14.53 0.99 9.35
N PRO A 379 15.71 0.60 8.84
CA PRO A 379 15.99 0.58 7.41
C PRO A 379 15.12 -0.45 6.67
N GLY A 380 15.08 -0.33 5.35
CA GLY A 380 14.26 -1.19 4.50
C GLY A 380 12.80 -0.81 4.57
N ILE A 381 11.93 -1.79 4.72
CA ILE A 381 10.50 -1.60 4.93
C ILE A 381 10.15 -1.38 6.41
N GLY A 382 11.14 -1.38 7.31
CA GLY A 382 10.95 -1.07 8.72
C GLY A 382 10.48 -2.26 9.55
N ILE A 383 10.99 -3.46 9.32
CA ILE A 383 10.61 -4.68 10.04
C ILE A 383 11.77 -5.37 10.75
N GLU A 384 11.42 -6.13 11.77
CA GLU A 384 12.28 -7.10 12.45
C GLU A 384 11.59 -8.48 12.45
N LYS A 385 12.34 -9.54 12.14
CA LYS A 385 11.84 -10.92 12.29
C LYS A 385 11.90 -11.32 13.76
N ILE A 386 10.81 -11.93 14.29
CA ILE A 386 10.68 -12.42 15.68
C ILE A 386 10.91 -13.93 15.74
#